data_db8767a38004831f9fab65c70a74d1ee
#
_entry.id   db8767a38004831f9fab65c70a74d1ee
#
_cell.length_a   1.000
_cell.length_b   1.000
_cell.length_c   1.000
_cell.angle_alpha   90.00
_cell.angle_beta   90.00
_cell.angle_gamma   90.00
#
_symmetry.space_group_name_H-M   'P 1'
#
loop_
_entity.id
_entity.type
_entity.pdbx_description
1 polymer ?
#
loop_
_entity_poly.entity_id
_entity_poly.type
_entity_poly.pdbx_seq_one_letter_code
_entity_poly.pdbx_strand_id
1 'polypeptide(L)'
;MTNKIVVVDGLGNLRSVAQALRAAAPEADILVSNKAADIDAADRIVLPGQGAMRDCMASLRASGAEEALLRAVKNRPVMGVCVGEQMLFDESEENGGTPGLGLLPGKVVRFQLDGKLQADGSRFKVPQMGWNRVRQTRHHPLWDGVEDGSYFYFVHSYYAAPEQAHDTIGEADYGGMYACAGARDTLVATQVHPEKSAAAGLRLYHNFIHWNP
;
A
#
# COMPACT_ATOMS: atom_id res chain seq x y z
N MET A 1 -19.94 9.36 -15.34
CA MET A 1 -18.63 10.01 -15.52
C MET A 1 -17.58 8.93 -15.40
N THR A 2 -16.56 8.95 -16.24
CA THR A 2 -15.47 7.97 -16.19
C THR A 2 -14.61 8.28 -14.95
N ASN A 3 -14.35 7.27 -14.11
CA ASN A 3 -13.55 7.44 -12.90
C ASN A 3 -12.07 7.63 -13.29
N LYS A 4 -11.50 8.81 -13.05
CA LYS A 4 -10.12 9.13 -13.37
C LYS A 4 -9.21 8.74 -12.21
N ILE A 5 -8.29 7.80 -12.46
CA ILE A 5 -7.36 7.29 -11.45
C ILE A 5 -5.94 7.68 -11.85
N VAL A 6 -5.24 8.36 -10.96
CA VAL A 6 -3.82 8.67 -11.16
C VAL A 6 -2.96 7.72 -10.36
N VAL A 7 -2.06 7.02 -11.06
CA VAL A 7 -0.96 6.26 -10.47
C VAL A 7 0.24 7.19 -10.43
N VAL A 8 0.75 7.49 -9.24
CA VAL A 8 1.85 8.45 -9.06
C VAL A 8 3.14 7.89 -9.63
N ASP A 9 3.75 8.63 -10.58
CA ASP A 9 4.96 8.22 -11.31
C ASP A 9 6.25 8.43 -10.51
N GLY A 10 7.30 7.67 -10.89
CA GLY A 10 8.64 7.80 -10.31
C GLY A 10 8.87 6.94 -9.05
N LEU A 11 7.94 6.07 -8.67
CA LEU A 11 7.95 5.36 -7.40
C LEU A 11 8.07 3.82 -7.52
N GLY A 12 8.24 3.26 -8.73
CA GLY A 12 8.44 1.82 -8.87
C GLY A 12 7.78 1.15 -10.08
N ASN A 13 7.23 -0.07 -9.93
CA ASN A 13 6.68 -0.90 -11.01
C ASN A 13 5.31 -0.42 -11.52
N LEU A 14 5.29 0.77 -12.08
CA LEU A 14 4.08 1.49 -12.53
C LEU A 14 3.30 0.77 -13.62
N ARG A 15 4.02 0.11 -14.54
CA ARG A 15 3.37 -0.58 -15.67
C ARG A 15 2.48 -1.72 -15.18
N SER A 16 2.97 -2.54 -14.26
CA SER A 16 2.19 -3.65 -13.71
C SER A 16 1.02 -3.18 -12.88
N VAL A 17 1.19 -2.13 -12.07
CA VAL A 17 0.10 -1.51 -11.29
C VAL A 17 -0.97 -0.95 -12.22
N ALA A 18 -0.59 -0.15 -13.22
CA ALA A 18 -1.55 0.43 -14.18
C ALA A 18 -2.26 -0.65 -15.00
N GLN A 19 -1.59 -1.73 -15.41
CA GLN A 19 -2.21 -2.86 -16.10
C GLN A 19 -3.22 -3.59 -15.21
N ALA A 20 -2.87 -3.84 -13.94
CA ALA A 20 -3.77 -4.49 -13.01
C ALA A 20 -5.02 -3.63 -12.69
N LEU A 21 -4.85 -2.31 -12.56
CA LEU A 21 -5.99 -1.39 -12.40
C LEU A 21 -6.91 -1.40 -13.62
N ARG A 22 -6.35 -1.38 -14.85
CA ARG A 22 -7.16 -1.50 -16.09
C ARG A 22 -7.86 -2.84 -16.20
N ALA A 23 -7.25 -3.92 -15.72
CA ALA A 23 -7.88 -5.23 -15.69
C ALA A 23 -9.01 -5.32 -14.64
N ALA A 24 -8.84 -4.64 -13.49
CA ALA A 24 -9.81 -4.59 -12.41
C ALA A 24 -11.02 -3.69 -12.73
N ALA A 25 -10.83 -2.64 -13.54
CA ALA A 25 -11.87 -1.70 -13.95
C ALA A 25 -11.58 -1.17 -15.38
N PRO A 26 -11.99 -1.91 -16.42
CA PRO A 26 -11.77 -1.53 -17.82
C PRO A 26 -12.41 -0.19 -18.22
N GLU A 27 -13.44 0.23 -17.49
CA GLU A 27 -14.18 1.49 -17.71
C GLU A 27 -13.46 2.71 -17.11
N ALA A 28 -12.45 2.54 -16.24
CA ALA A 28 -11.75 3.62 -15.59
C ALA A 28 -10.65 4.23 -16.49
N ASP A 29 -10.44 5.54 -16.35
CA ASP A 29 -9.33 6.24 -17.01
C ASP A 29 -8.08 6.19 -16.11
N ILE A 30 -7.12 5.34 -16.47
CA ILE A 30 -5.89 5.12 -15.70
C ILE A 30 -4.75 5.93 -16.31
N LEU A 31 -4.33 6.98 -15.62
CA LEU A 31 -3.21 7.84 -15.97
C LEU A 31 -2.02 7.59 -15.05
N VAL A 32 -0.82 7.42 -15.61
CA VAL A 32 0.44 7.42 -14.85
C VAL A 32 1.04 8.81 -14.97
N SER A 33 1.18 9.52 -13.85
CA SER A 33 1.67 10.91 -13.84
C SER A 33 2.17 11.30 -12.45
N ASN A 34 3.18 12.17 -12.40
CA ASN A 34 3.63 12.87 -11.20
C ASN A 34 3.31 14.38 -11.22
N LYS A 35 2.55 14.83 -12.19
CA LYS A 35 2.17 16.25 -12.30
C LYS A 35 1.08 16.58 -11.28
N ALA A 36 1.30 17.64 -10.51
CA ALA A 36 0.33 18.13 -9.52
C ALA A 36 -1.08 18.35 -10.13
N ALA A 37 -1.15 18.93 -11.33
CA ALA A 37 -2.41 19.17 -12.01
C ALA A 37 -3.20 17.90 -12.33
N ASP A 38 -2.51 16.79 -12.67
CA ASP A 38 -3.16 15.51 -12.93
C ASP A 38 -3.69 14.88 -11.64
N ILE A 39 -2.91 14.97 -10.53
CA ILE A 39 -3.30 14.51 -9.20
C ILE A 39 -4.49 15.34 -8.69
N ASP A 40 -4.46 16.66 -8.85
CA ASP A 40 -5.55 17.57 -8.46
C ASP A 40 -6.84 17.31 -9.26
N ALA A 41 -6.73 16.78 -10.48
CA ALA A 41 -7.87 16.44 -11.33
C ALA A 41 -8.33 14.97 -11.23
N ALA A 42 -7.67 14.17 -10.40
CA ALA A 42 -8.02 12.74 -10.23
C ALA A 42 -9.23 12.56 -9.31
N ASP A 43 -10.05 11.55 -9.58
CA ASP A 43 -11.09 11.10 -8.65
C ASP A 43 -10.48 10.21 -7.55
N ARG A 44 -9.42 9.46 -7.87
CA ARG A 44 -8.70 8.55 -6.96
C ARG A 44 -7.21 8.57 -7.27
N ILE A 45 -6.40 8.29 -6.26
CA ILE A 45 -4.94 8.24 -6.40
C ILE A 45 -4.43 6.89 -5.91
N VAL A 46 -3.54 6.28 -6.67
CA VAL A 46 -2.74 5.14 -6.24
C VAL A 46 -1.30 5.60 -6.08
N LEU A 47 -0.77 5.45 -4.88
CA LEU A 47 0.61 5.74 -4.51
C LEU A 47 1.38 4.41 -4.43
N PRO A 48 1.98 3.91 -5.50
CA PRO A 48 2.83 2.74 -5.44
C PRO A 48 4.17 3.13 -4.80
N GLY A 49 5.00 2.14 -4.49
CA GLY A 49 6.37 2.39 -4.09
C GLY A 49 7.19 1.11 -4.17
N GLN A 50 8.47 1.25 -4.53
CA GLN A 50 9.41 0.14 -4.62
C GLN A 50 10.82 0.61 -4.24
N GLY A 51 11.62 -0.28 -3.67
CA GLY A 51 12.97 0.05 -3.21
C GLY A 51 12.96 0.70 -1.82
N ALA A 52 13.82 1.67 -1.59
CA ALA A 52 13.92 2.35 -0.31
C ALA A 52 12.88 3.47 -0.17
N MET A 53 12.24 3.57 1.00
CA MET A 53 11.27 4.62 1.29
C MET A 53 11.86 6.02 1.12
N ARG A 54 13.12 6.23 1.52
CA ARG A 54 13.83 7.51 1.35
C ARG A 54 13.84 7.98 -0.10
N ASP A 55 14.10 7.08 -1.04
CA ASP A 55 14.21 7.41 -2.45
C ASP A 55 12.83 7.72 -3.06
N CYS A 56 11.80 6.97 -2.64
CA CYS A 56 10.41 7.24 -3.00
C CYS A 56 9.96 8.62 -2.48
N MET A 57 10.23 8.96 -1.21
CA MET A 57 9.90 10.25 -0.63
C MET A 57 10.65 11.40 -1.33
N ALA A 58 11.92 11.20 -1.66
CA ALA A 58 12.70 12.20 -2.41
C ALA A 58 12.11 12.45 -3.81
N SER A 59 11.73 11.39 -4.53
CA SER A 59 11.08 11.49 -5.85
C SER A 59 9.73 12.21 -5.77
N LEU A 60 8.90 11.86 -4.79
CA LEU A 60 7.59 12.49 -4.57
C LEU A 60 7.72 14.00 -4.32
N ARG A 61 8.70 14.40 -3.50
CA ARG A 61 9.00 15.81 -3.20
C ARG A 61 9.54 16.55 -4.41
N ALA A 62 10.51 15.96 -5.09
CA ALA A 62 11.16 16.59 -6.25
C ALA A 62 10.20 16.88 -7.41
N SER A 63 9.16 16.05 -7.58
CA SER A 63 8.13 16.24 -8.62
C SER A 63 7.06 17.27 -8.24
N GLY A 64 6.97 17.68 -6.96
CA GLY A 64 5.87 18.51 -6.44
C GLY A 64 4.55 17.74 -6.24
N ALA A 65 4.57 16.43 -6.41
CA ALA A 65 3.38 15.57 -6.23
C ALA A 65 2.97 15.43 -4.76
N GLU A 66 3.90 15.61 -3.81
CA GLU A 66 3.61 15.52 -2.36
C GLU A 66 2.51 16.51 -1.96
N GLU A 67 2.62 17.78 -2.32
CA GLU A 67 1.62 18.79 -1.97
C GLU A 67 0.25 18.50 -2.58
N ALA A 68 0.22 18.03 -3.84
CA ALA A 68 -1.01 17.66 -4.52
C ALA A 68 -1.68 16.46 -3.84
N LEU A 69 -0.89 15.45 -3.44
CA LEU A 69 -1.37 14.29 -2.69
C LEU A 69 -1.95 14.70 -1.33
N LEU A 70 -1.26 15.58 -0.58
CA LEU A 70 -1.72 16.10 0.71
C LEU A 70 -3.01 16.93 0.60
N ARG A 71 -3.25 17.55 -0.55
CA ARG A 71 -4.56 18.19 -0.82
C ARG A 71 -5.62 17.15 -1.13
N ALA A 72 -5.28 16.18 -1.98
CA ALA A 72 -6.21 15.16 -2.48
C ALA A 72 -6.77 14.28 -1.35
N VAL A 73 -5.93 13.86 -0.43
CA VAL A 73 -6.31 12.94 0.66
C VAL A 73 -7.42 13.48 1.58
N LYS A 74 -7.65 14.78 1.58
CA LYS A 74 -8.69 15.42 2.41
C LYS A 74 -10.11 15.04 2.00
N ASN A 75 -10.32 14.65 0.74
CA ASN A 75 -11.66 14.40 0.18
C ASN A 75 -11.71 13.38 -0.96
N ARG A 76 -10.60 12.72 -1.27
CA ARG A 76 -10.52 11.73 -2.35
C ARG A 76 -9.82 10.46 -1.89
N PRO A 77 -10.29 9.29 -2.32
CA PRO A 77 -9.66 8.03 -1.97
C PRO A 77 -8.20 7.95 -2.46
N VAL A 78 -7.31 7.58 -1.55
CA VAL A 78 -5.89 7.34 -1.83
C VAL A 78 -5.52 5.94 -1.37
N MET A 79 -4.84 5.18 -2.20
CA MET A 79 -4.34 3.85 -1.89
C MET A 79 -2.81 3.82 -1.95
N GLY A 80 -2.18 3.58 -0.80
CA GLY A 80 -0.76 3.26 -0.70
C GLY A 80 -0.50 1.78 -0.94
N VAL A 81 0.50 1.44 -1.79
CA VAL A 81 0.84 0.06 -2.14
C VAL A 81 2.31 -0.19 -1.88
N CYS A 82 2.63 -1.20 -1.06
CA CYS A 82 3.98 -1.61 -0.67
C CYS A 82 4.75 -0.45 0.01
N VAL A 83 5.83 0.07 -0.58
CA VAL A 83 6.53 1.25 -0.04
C VAL A 83 5.60 2.48 -0.04
N GLY A 84 4.65 2.57 -0.98
CA GLY A 84 3.61 3.60 -0.97
C GLY A 84 2.72 3.56 0.28
N GLU A 85 2.41 2.38 0.83
CA GLU A 85 1.80 2.25 2.16
C GLU A 85 2.71 2.85 3.23
N GLN A 86 3.99 2.44 3.23
CA GLN A 86 4.96 2.87 4.23
C GLN A 86 5.13 4.40 4.25
N MET A 87 5.09 5.04 3.09
CA MET A 87 5.19 6.51 2.95
C MET A 87 4.04 7.25 3.65
N LEU A 88 2.89 6.62 3.90
CA LEU A 88 1.74 7.26 4.55
C LEU A 88 1.94 7.44 6.07
N PHE A 89 2.86 6.69 6.69
CA PHE A 89 3.14 6.75 8.13
C PHE A 89 4.05 7.93 8.50
N ASP A 90 4.29 8.13 9.81
CA ASP A 90 5.08 9.26 10.31
C ASP A 90 6.55 9.11 9.91
N GLU A 91 7.12 7.93 10.09
CA GLU A 91 8.53 7.66 9.80
C GLU A 91 8.81 6.17 9.58
N SER A 92 9.95 5.88 8.98
CA SER A 92 10.52 4.54 8.84
C SER A 92 11.88 4.46 9.52
N GLU A 93 12.19 3.32 10.15
CA GLU A 93 13.54 3.00 10.65
C GLU A 93 14.57 2.80 9.53
N GLU A 94 14.10 2.65 8.28
CA GLU A 94 14.97 2.38 7.14
C GLU A 94 15.99 3.52 6.93
N ASN A 95 17.23 3.15 6.60
CA ASN A 95 18.33 4.09 6.34
C ASN A 95 18.64 5.06 7.49
N GLY A 96 18.43 4.63 8.74
CA GLY A 96 18.72 5.45 9.93
C GLY A 96 17.64 6.49 10.23
N GLY A 97 16.46 6.32 9.69
CA GLY A 97 15.30 7.21 9.86
C GLY A 97 14.94 7.93 8.56
N THR A 98 13.68 7.74 8.13
CA THR A 98 13.16 8.42 6.95
C THR A 98 11.77 8.98 7.30
N PRO A 99 11.56 10.32 7.28
CA PRO A 99 10.26 10.91 7.50
C PRO A 99 9.28 10.54 6.38
N GLY A 100 8.07 10.13 6.75
CA GLY A 100 6.95 9.89 5.85
C GLY A 100 6.05 11.11 5.66
N LEU A 101 4.79 10.85 5.28
CA LEU A 101 3.79 11.87 5.03
C LEU A 101 2.95 12.22 6.28
N GLY A 102 3.04 11.42 7.36
CA GLY A 102 2.30 11.66 8.62
C GLY A 102 0.79 11.62 8.46
N LEU A 103 0.27 10.83 7.52
CA LEU A 103 -1.17 10.70 7.27
C LEU A 103 -1.80 9.56 8.08
N LEU A 104 -1.03 8.55 8.44
CA LEU A 104 -1.39 7.46 9.34
C LEU A 104 -0.41 7.47 10.52
N PRO A 105 -0.88 7.69 11.76
CA PRO A 105 -0.01 7.66 12.94
C PRO A 105 0.64 6.30 13.13
N GLY A 106 1.94 6.30 13.34
CA GLY A 106 2.72 5.09 13.54
C GLY A 106 4.02 5.10 12.77
N LYS A 107 4.73 3.99 12.85
CA LYS A 107 6.07 3.85 12.29
C LYS A 107 6.16 2.66 11.36
N VAL A 108 7.17 2.69 10.50
CA VAL A 108 7.58 1.54 9.70
C VAL A 108 8.83 0.97 10.32
N VAL A 109 8.75 -0.30 10.73
CA VAL A 109 9.79 -0.98 11.51
C VAL A 109 10.32 -2.20 10.78
N ARG A 110 11.57 -2.57 11.06
CA ARG A 110 12.20 -3.75 10.48
C ARG A 110 11.76 -5.04 11.16
N PHE A 111 11.60 -6.13 10.41
CA PHE A 111 11.39 -7.45 10.99
C PHE A 111 12.51 -7.84 11.96
N GLN A 112 12.12 -8.24 13.18
CA GLN A 112 13.01 -8.76 14.23
C GLN A 112 12.84 -10.28 14.30
N LEU A 113 13.61 -11.00 13.48
CA LEU A 113 13.45 -12.45 13.26
C LEU A 113 14.67 -13.27 13.72
N ASP A 114 15.63 -12.62 14.38
CA ASP A 114 16.84 -13.29 14.85
C ASP A 114 16.52 -14.43 15.82
N GLY A 115 17.02 -15.62 15.50
CA GLY A 115 16.77 -16.83 16.28
C GLY A 115 15.39 -17.48 16.07
N LYS A 116 14.47 -16.87 15.33
CA LYS A 116 13.16 -17.48 15.04
C LYS A 116 13.27 -18.51 13.92
N LEU A 117 12.51 -19.60 14.09
CA LEU A 117 12.43 -20.69 13.11
C LEU A 117 11.00 -20.81 12.58
N GLN A 118 10.87 -21.16 11.31
CA GLN A 118 9.63 -21.55 10.68
C GLN A 118 9.17 -22.95 11.17
N ALA A 119 7.94 -23.33 10.87
CA ALA A 119 7.38 -24.62 11.29
C ALA A 119 8.17 -25.84 10.75
N ASP A 120 8.86 -25.69 9.63
CA ASP A 120 9.73 -26.71 9.03
C ASP A 120 11.16 -26.72 9.60
N GLY A 121 11.45 -25.87 10.61
CA GLY A 121 12.77 -25.72 11.22
C GLY A 121 13.73 -24.82 10.46
N SER A 122 13.36 -24.28 9.31
CA SER A 122 14.17 -23.32 8.57
C SER A 122 14.14 -21.94 9.25
N ARG A 123 15.15 -21.10 8.97
CA ARG A 123 15.19 -19.73 9.48
C ARG A 123 14.28 -18.83 8.65
N PHE A 124 13.61 -17.90 9.31
CA PHE A 124 13.00 -16.79 8.61
C PHE A 124 14.05 -15.97 7.86
N LYS A 125 13.71 -15.49 6.68
CA LYS A 125 14.57 -14.63 5.85
C LYS A 125 14.01 -13.20 5.81
N VAL A 126 14.90 -12.23 5.77
CA VAL A 126 14.55 -10.83 5.49
C VAL A 126 15.23 -10.46 4.17
N PRO A 127 14.48 -10.01 3.15
CA PRO A 127 13.05 -9.72 3.14
C PRO A 127 12.14 -10.96 3.21
N GLN A 128 10.94 -10.79 3.76
CA GLN A 128 9.82 -11.69 3.46
C GLN A 128 9.57 -11.60 1.96
N MET A 129 9.59 -12.73 1.25
CA MET A 129 9.34 -12.78 -0.18
C MET A 129 8.51 -14.01 -0.51
N GLY A 130 7.34 -13.80 -1.13
CA GLY A 130 6.44 -14.88 -1.53
C GLY A 130 5.00 -14.66 -1.09
N TRP A 131 4.23 -15.75 -1.19
CA TRP A 131 2.81 -15.76 -0.84
C TRP A 131 2.62 -15.96 0.65
N ASN A 132 1.71 -15.18 1.25
CA ASN A 132 1.32 -15.33 2.64
C ASN A 132 -0.18 -15.01 2.78
N ARG A 133 -0.79 -15.53 3.85
CA ARG A 133 -2.21 -15.33 4.15
C ARG A 133 -2.41 -13.97 4.80
N VAL A 134 -3.51 -13.31 4.43
CA VAL A 134 -3.97 -12.08 5.07
C VAL A 134 -5.22 -12.38 5.88
N ARG A 135 -5.18 -12.12 7.18
CA ARG A 135 -6.32 -12.17 8.09
C ARG A 135 -6.97 -10.79 8.14
N GLN A 136 -8.25 -10.72 7.85
CA GLN A 136 -9.04 -9.50 7.96
C GLN A 136 -9.33 -9.23 9.45
N THR A 137 -8.94 -8.05 9.96
CA THR A 137 -9.11 -7.70 11.39
C THR A 137 -10.48 -7.13 11.68
N ARG A 138 -11.11 -6.52 10.67
CA ARG A 138 -12.46 -5.97 10.73
C ARG A 138 -13.06 -5.87 9.33
N HIS A 139 -14.37 -5.69 9.27
CA HIS A 139 -15.05 -5.39 8.00
C HIS A 139 -14.56 -4.06 7.43
N HIS A 140 -14.22 -4.08 6.14
CA HIS A 140 -13.92 -2.89 5.35
C HIS A 140 -14.27 -3.17 3.88
N PRO A 141 -14.83 -2.22 3.11
CA PRO A 141 -15.20 -2.42 1.70
C PRO A 141 -14.06 -2.90 0.80
N LEU A 142 -12.82 -2.63 1.18
CA LEU A 142 -11.64 -3.14 0.47
C LEU A 142 -11.62 -4.68 0.37
N TRP A 143 -12.24 -5.36 1.34
CA TRP A 143 -12.30 -6.83 1.41
C TRP A 143 -13.53 -7.45 0.76
N ASP A 144 -14.44 -6.66 0.19
CA ASP A 144 -15.69 -7.18 -0.39
C ASP A 144 -15.40 -8.21 -1.49
N GLY A 145 -15.88 -9.45 -1.28
CA GLY A 145 -15.62 -10.58 -2.17
C GLY A 145 -14.18 -11.14 -2.12
N VAL A 146 -13.39 -10.75 -1.12
CA VAL A 146 -12.10 -11.37 -0.78
C VAL A 146 -12.31 -12.24 0.46
N GLU A 147 -12.06 -13.54 0.35
CA GLU A 147 -12.18 -14.48 1.45
C GLU A 147 -11.13 -14.19 2.53
N ASP A 148 -11.52 -14.25 3.81
CA ASP A 148 -10.56 -14.14 4.93
C ASP A 148 -9.52 -15.26 4.86
N GLY A 149 -8.25 -14.91 5.08
CA GLY A 149 -7.15 -15.84 4.91
C GLY A 149 -6.70 -16.07 3.46
N SER A 150 -7.19 -15.28 2.50
CA SER A 150 -6.69 -15.30 1.11
C SER A 150 -5.20 -15.05 1.05
N TYR A 151 -4.54 -15.65 0.04
CA TYR A 151 -3.12 -15.47 -0.20
C TYR A 151 -2.85 -14.23 -1.04
N PHE A 152 -1.84 -13.47 -0.62
CA PHE A 152 -1.29 -12.32 -1.32
C PHE A 152 0.23 -12.43 -1.44
N TYR A 153 0.80 -11.74 -2.42
CA TYR A 153 2.24 -11.69 -2.64
C TYR A 153 2.89 -10.55 -1.87
N PHE A 154 3.95 -10.88 -1.13
CA PHE A 154 4.75 -9.96 -0.32
C PHE A 154 6.20 -9.92 -0.79
N VAL A 155 6.85 -8.76 -0.71
CA VAL A 155 8.30 -8.61 -0.81
C VAL A 155 8.73 -7.36 -0.04
N HIS A 156 9.12 -7.52 1.24
CA HIS A 156 9.47 -6.39 2.10
C HIS A 156 10.34 -6.81 3.29
N SER A 157 11.16 -5.88 3.77
CA SER A 157 12.00 -6.02 4.97
C SER A 157 11.46 -5.25 6.16
N TYR A 158 10.61 -4.26 5.89
CA TYR A 158 9.98 -3.37 6.86
C TYR A 158 8.47 -3.48 6.73
N TYR A 159 7.74 -3.23 7.81
CA TYR A 159 6.28 -3.27 7.84
C TYR A 159 5.72 -2.14 8.70
N ALA A 160 4.47 -1.76 8.46
CA ALA A 160 3.78 -0.74 9.22
C ALA A 160 3.41 -1.23 10.64
N ALA A 161 3.65 -0.38 11.63
CA ALA A 161 3.21 -0.54 13.02
C ALA A 161 2.32 0.68 13.38
N PRO A 162 1.01 0.63 13.06
CA PRO A 162 0.06 1.69 13.37
C PRO A 162 -0.03 1.91 14.88
N GLU A 163 -0.11 3.17 15.33
CA GLU A 163 -0.35 3.48 16.76
C GLU A 163 -1.78 3.12 17.20
N GLN A 164 -2.72 3.20 16.26
CA GLN A 164 -4.12 2.95 16.54
C GLN A 164 -4.54 1.59 15.96
N ALA A 165 -4.90 0.64 16.81
CA ALA A 165 -5.29 -0.70 16.36
C ALA A 165 -6.48 -0.69 15.36
N HIS A 166 -7.38 0.29 15.46
CA HIS A 166 -8.52 0.41 14.55
C HIS A 166 -8.14 0.81 13.12
N ASP A 167 -6.93 1.35 12.91
CA ASP A 167 -6.43 1.65 11.56
C ASP A 167 -6.01 0.39 10.81
N THR A 168 -5.75 -0.71 11.53
CA THR A 168 -5.41 -2.00 10.92
C THR A 168 -6.67 -2.70 10.42
N ILE A 169 -6.73 -3.01 9.12
CA ILE A 169 -7.82 -3.76 8.49
C ILE A 169 -7.38 -5.16 8.04
N GLY A 170 -6.08 -5.45 8.03
CA GLY A 170 -5.52 -6.74 7.68
C GLY A 170 -4.18 -6.99 8.34
N GLU A 171 -3.96 -8.24 8.73
CA GLU A 171 -2.73 -8.72 9.35
C GLU A 171 -2.20 -9.97 8.66
N ALA A 172 -0.90 -10.19 8.74
CA ALA A 172 -0.24 -11.41 8.32
C ALA A 172 0.73 -11.90 9.40
N ASP A 173 1.05 -13.20 9.38
CA ASP A 173 2.05 -13.78 10.29
C ASP A 173 3.35 -14.07 9.53
N TYR A 174 4.44 -13.50 10.01
CA TYR A 174 5.77 -13.82 9.54
C TYR A 174 6.76 -13.80 10.71
N GLY A 175 6.71 -14.87 11.54
CA GLY A 175 7.45 -14.94 12.79
C GLY A 175 6.88 -14.05 13.88
N GLY A 176 5.64 -13.62 13.72
CA GLY A 176 4.80 -12.78 14.55
C GLY A 176 3.81 -12.02 13.70
N MET A 177 2.65 -11.70 14.29
CA MET A 177 1.60 -10.93 13.61
C MET A 177 2.07 -9.50 13.37
N TYR A 178 1.78 -8.97 12.18
CA TYR A 178 2.05 -7.57 11.81
C TYR A 178 0.92 -7.02 10.95
N ALA A 179 0.71 -5.70 10.99
CA ALA A 179 -0.25 -5.03 10.12
C ALA A 179 0.25 -5.05 8.67
N CYS A 180 -0.56 -5.54 7.74
CA CYS A 180 -0.26 -5.59 6.32
C CYS A 180 -1.30 -4.87 5.46
N ALA A 181 -2.35 -4.34 6.09
CA ALA A 181 -3.28 -3.42 5.46
C ALA A 181 -3.88 -2.49 6.51
N GLY A 182 -4.02 -1.23 6.16
CA GLY A 182 -4.58 -0.17 6.98
C GLY A 182 -5.65 0.65 6.26
N ALA A 183 -6.53 1.30 7.04
CA ALA A 183 -7.51 2.26 6.51
C ALA A 183 -7.88 3.31 7.56
N ARG A 184 -7.98 4.56 7.11
CA ARG A 184 -8.49 5.71 7.87
C ARG A 184 -9.07 6.73 6.92
N ASP A 185 -10.30 7.17 7.16
CA ASP A 185 -11.00 8.17 6.35
C ASP A 185 -10.96 7.82 4.84
N THR A 186 -10.32 8.64 4.03
CA THR A 186 -10.13 8.45 2.60
C THR A 186 -8.92 7.59 2.22
N LEU A 187 -8.14 7.13 3.21
CA LEU A 187 -6.92 6.37 3.01
C LEU A 187 -7.17 4.87 3.13
N VAL A 188 -6.61 4.12 2.21
CA VAL A 188 -6.32 2.69 2.36
C VAL A 188 -4.86 2.44 2.04
N ALA A 189 -4.27 1.47 2.71
CA ALA A 189 -2.87 1.13 2.60
C ALA A 189 -2.71 -0.39 2.59
N THR A 190 -1.76 -0.92 1.81
CA THR A 190 -1.48 -2.34 1.82
C THR A 190 -0.02 -2.65 1.52
N GLN A 191 0.58 -3.50 2.34
CA GLN A 191 1.95 -4.00 2.16
C GLN A 191 2.05 -5.03 1.03
N VAL A 192 0.94 -5.65 0.65
CA VAL A 192 0.90 -6.62 -0.44
C VAL A 192 1.11 -5.95 -1.80
N HIS A 193 1.43 -6.75 -2.80
CA HIS A 193 1.44 -6.36 -4.20
C HIS A 193 0.16 -6.88 -4.89
N PRO A 194 -0.93 -6.10 -4.97
CA PRO A 194 -2.17 -6.56 -5.60
C PRO A 194 -1.95 -6.97 -7.06
N GLU A 195 -1.06 -6.28 -7.80
CA GLU A 195 -0.71 -6.58 -9.19
C GLU A 195 0.01 -7.92 -9.37
N LYS A 196 0.46 -8.55 -8.26
CA LYS A 196 1.10 -9.88 -8.23
C LYS A 196 0.27 -10.92 -7.47
N SER A 197 -0.92 -10.55 -7.01
CA SER A 197 -1.75 -11.36 -6.10
C SER A 197 -2.95 -12.01 -6.79
N ALA A 198 -2.85 -12.28 -8.10
CA ALA A 198 -3.86 -12.98 -8.89
C ALA A 198 -5.27 -12.36 -8.71
N ALA A 199 -6.32 -13.21 -8.61
CA ALA A 199 -7.71 -12.76 -8.51
C ALA A 199 -7.98 -11.93 -7.25
N ALA A 200 -7.39 -12.29 -6.09
CA ALA A 200 -7.57 -11.54 -4.85
C ALA A 200 -7.02 -10.12 -4.96
N GLY A 201 -5.86 -9.96 -5.60
CA GLY A 201 -5.26 -8.64 -5.83
C GLY A 201 -6.08 -7.77 -6.80
N LEU A 202 -6.59 -8.36 -7.90
CA LEU A 202 -7.47 -7.65 -8.83
C LEU A 202 -8.78 -7.23 -8.14
N ARG A 203 -9.35 -8.09 -7.27
CA ARG A 203 -10.53 -7.75 -6.47
C ARG A 203 -10.24 -6.58 -5.53
N LEU A 204 -9.07 -6.53 -4.92
CA LEU A 204 -8.64 -5.43 -4.05
C LEU A 204 -8.61 -4.09 -4.80
N TYR A 205 -8.03 -4.07 -6.00
CA TYR A 205 -8.05 -2.88 -6.86
C TYR A 205 -9.47 -2.52 -7.31
N HIS A 206 -10.28 -3.50 -7.72
CA HIS A 206 -11.68 -3.27 -8.06
C HIS A 206 -12.44 -2.60 -6.91
N ASN A 207 -12.29 -3.12 -5.69
CA ASN A 207 -12.95 -2.59 -4.50
C ASN A 207 -12.49 -1.15 -4.20
N PHE A 208 -11.18 -0.87 -4.28
CA PHE A 208 -10.66 0.48 -4.11
C PHE A 208 -11.25 1.47 -5.14
N ILE A 209 -11.35 1.06 -6.40
CA ILE A 209 -11.86 1.89 -7.49
C ILE A 209 -13.34 2.27 -7.27
N HIS A 210 -14.11 1.41 -6.60
CA HIS A 210 -15.53 1.61 -6.32
C HIS A 210 -15.82 2.07 -4.88
N TRP A 211 -14.80 2.13 -4.04
CA TRP A 211 -14.95 2.58 -2.66
C TRP A 211 -15.21 4.09 -2.59
N ASN A 212 -16.25 4.47 -1.87
CA ASN A 212 -16.61 5.87 -1.57
C ASN A 212 -16.70 6.01 -0.04
N PRO A 213 -15.64 6.50 0.62
CA PRO A 213 -15.58 6.72 2.06
C PRO A 213 -16.49 7.83 2.54
#